data_0ff62887c861319e3b388d97a2760290
#
_entry.id   0ff62887c861319e3b388d97a2760290
#
_cell.length_a   1.000
_cell.length_b   1.000
_cell.length_c   1.000
_cell.angle_alpha   90.00
_cell.angle_beta   90.00
_cell.angle_gamma   90.00
#
_symmetry.space_group_name_H-M   'P 1'
#
loop_
_entity.id
_entity.type
_entity.pdbx_description
1 polymer ?
#
loop_
_entity_poly.entity_id
_entity_poly.type
_entity_poly.pdbx_seq_one_letter_code
_entity_poly.pdbx_strand_id
1 'polypeptide(L)'
;MANTRTFRFPPWAASFGNQIIASLLIGIGLGFAATALGGDAKNNPNWLMATLDAIGTSYVTLLKAAVIPLVFTAVVASISNLSQVTNAARLAVKTLIWFAITAFFAVSIGIALGLLVQPGVGAEVSASGSTSTRGSWTAFLTGIIPSNFLGLEVTTKTTDSGITSSVSFNVLQMLVISGAIGIAALKVGDAAKPFIDIVKSALAIIQKVLWWIIRLAPLGTIGLIGHAVYAYGWTSMGSLVKFIAALYAGLLLVFLVVYPLIVKFNGLSVKQYFSGVWPAVQLGFVSRSSMGTMPMTEAVTERNLGVPRAYASFAVPLGSTTKMDGCASVYPALAAIFVAQFYGVHLDISQYLLIILVSVLGSAATAGTTGAIVMLTLTLSTVGLPLDGVGLLLAIDPIIDMGRTALNVAGQALVPAIVSKREGILNEQLYNAPRGADGFVDQALMDAAHTEPVPSAASQQPTGA
;
A
#
# COMPACT_ATOMS: atom_id res chain seq x y z
N MET A 1 18.71 33.72 -33.08
CA MET A 1 17.86 33.09 -32.04
C MET A 1 17.26 31.85 -32.66
N ALA A 2 17.82 30.66 -32.33
CA ALA A 2 17.35 29.38 -32.86
C ALA A 2 16.07 28.99 -32.13
N ASN A 3 15.00 28.83 -32.87
CA ASN A 3 13.67 28.44 -32.40
C ASN A 3 13.72 26.93 -32.09
N THR A 4 14.06 26.55 -30.87
CA THR A 4 13.99 25.17 -30.41
C THR A 4 12.51 24.79 -30.29
N ARG A 5 11.98 24.13 -31.33
CA ARG A 5 10.68 23.45 -31.28
C ARG A 5 10.77 22.37 -30.20
N THR A 6 10.33 22.70 -29.01
CA THR A 6 10.06 21.68 -27.97
C THR A 6 8.93 20.78 -28.49
N PHE A 7 9.24 19.54 -28.76
CA PHE A 7 8.27 18.50 -29.09
C PHE A 7 7.32 18.36 -27.92
N ARG A 8 6.16 19.01 -27.96
CA ARG A 8 5.12 18.84 -26.94
C ARG A 8 4.28 17.64 -27.36
N PHE A 9 4.38 16.57 -26.60
CA PHE A 9 3.44 15.45 -26.74
C PHE A 9 2.00 15.98 -26.60
N PRO A 10 1.05 15.43 -27.38
CA PRO A 10 -0.37 15.78 -27.21
C PRO A 10 -0.80 15.50 -25.76
N PRO A 11 -1.73 16.28 -25.19
CA PRO A 11 -2.11 16.19 -23.77
C PRO A 11 -2.50 14.78 -23.30
N TRP A 12 -3.13 14.00 -24.18
CA TRP A 12 -3.48 12.60 -23.88
C TRP A 12 -2.26 11.70 -23.74
N ALA A 13 -1.20 11.90 -24.51
CA ALA A 13 0.06 11.11 -24.42
C ALA A 13 0.95 11.59 -23.26
N ALA A 14 0.76 12.80 -22.75
CA ALA A 14 1.45 13.35 -21.59
C ALA A 14 0.92 12.76 -20.27
N SER A 15 -0.29 12.21 -20.23
CA SER A 15 -0.85 11.58 -19.05
C SER A 15 -0.11 10.28 -18.72
N PHE A 16 0.42 10.19 -17.49
CA PHE A 16 1.14 8.99 -17.03
C PHE A 16 0.28 7.72 -17.09
N GLY A 17 -1.04 7.82 -16.78
CA GLY A 17 -1.98 6.71 -16.91
C GLY A 17 -2.09 6.18 -18.35
N ASN A 18 -2.19 7.09 -19.32
CA ASN A 18 -2.26 6.70 -20.74
C ASN A 18 -0.95 6.09 -21.24
N GLN A 19 0.20 6.58 -20.74
CA GLN A 19 1.51 5.98 -21.03
C GLN A 19 1.58 4.53 -20.54
N ILE A 20 1.03 4.23 -19.36
CA ILE A 20 1.00 2.87 -18.83
C ILE A 20 0.07 1.97 -19.64
N ILE A 21 -1.13 2.45 -20.02
CA ILE A 21 -2.05 1.68 -20.88
C ILE A 21 -1.41 1.39 -22.24
N ALA A 22 -0.79 2.41 -22.84
CA ALA A 22 -0.05 2.22 -24.10
C ALA A 22 1.09 1.20 -23.95
N SER A 23 1.84 1.29 -22.84
CA SER A 23 2.95 0.37 -22.53
C SER A 23 2.48 -1.06 -22.33
N LEU A 24 1.32 -1.27 -21.72
CA LEU A 24 0.69 -2.58 -21.58
C LEU A 24 0.37 -3.18 -22.95
N LEU A 25 -0.26 -2.41 -23.85
CA LEU A 25 -0.59 -2.87 -25.20
C LEU A 25 0.68 -3.16 -26.02
N ILE A 26 1.68 -2.27 -25.95
CA ILE A 26 2.98 -2.46 -26.61
C ILE A 26 3.68 -3.72 -26.05
N GLY A 27 3.69 -3.90 -24.73
CA GLY A 27 4.27 -5.07 -24.07
C GLY A 27 3.62 -6.38 -24.54
N ILE A 28 2.29 -6.43 -24.62
CA ILE A 28 1.56 -7.57 -25.17
C ILE A 28 1.99 -7.84 -26.60
N GLY A 29 1.98 -6.81 -27.46
CA GLY A 29 2.37 -6.95 -28.88
C GLY A 29 3.81 -7.44 -29.05
N LEU A 30 4.77 -6.87 -28.28
CA LEU A 30 6.17 -7.31 -28.32
C LEU A 30 6.37 -8.71 -27.73
N GLY A 31 5.59 -9.10 -26.71
CA GLY A 31 5.61 -10.47 -26.20
C GLY A 31 5.17 -11.50 -27.25
N PHE A 32 4.10 -11.22 -28.01
CA PHE A 32 3.69 -12.06 -29.12
C PHE A 32 4.73 -12.08 -30.27
N ALA A 33 5.30 -10.92 -30.60
CA ALA A 33 6.37 -10.84 -31.60
C ALA A 33 7.59 -11.67 -31.17
N ALA A 34 7.97 -11.60 -29.88
CA ALA A 34 9.05 -12.41 -29.34
C ALA A 34 8.77 -13.92 -29.46
N THR A 35 7.51 -14.33 -29.20
CA THR A 35 7.08 -15.74 -29.40
C THR A 35 7.16 -16.14 -30.87
N ALA A 36 6.70 -15.27 -31.76
CA ALA A 36 6.69 -15.53 -33.21
C ALA A 36 8.10 -15.62 -33.84
N LEU A 37 9.09 -14.94 -33.28
CA LEU A 37 10.50 -15.03 -33.69
C LEU A 37 11.14 -16.38 -33.32
N GLY A 38 10.44 -17.23 -32.58
CA GLY A 38 10.94 -18.52 -32.12
C GLY A 38 11.93 -18.37 -30.96
N GLY A 39 12.42 -19.52 -30.48
CA GLY A 39 13.30 -19.57 -29.29
C GLY A 39 12.55 -20.14 -28.09
N ASP A 40 13.32 -20.50 -27.07
CA ASP A 40 12.83 -20.98 -25.78
C ASP A 40 13.19 -19.98 -24.69
N ALA A 41 12.19 -19.52 -23.97
CA ALA A 41 12.36 -18.54 -22.87
C ALA A 41 13.40 -18.96 -21.83
N LYS A 42 13.59 -20.26 -21.62
CA LYS A 42 14.49 -20.79 -20.56
C LYS A 42 15.89 -21.11 -21.08
N ASN A 43 15.98 -21.77 -22.25
CA ASN A 43 17.25 -22.37 -22.68
C ASN A 43 17.92 -21.60 -23.83
N ASN A 44 17.14 -20.95 -24.68
CA ASN A 44 17.66 -20.24 -25.87
C ASN A 44 16.75 -19.06 -26.22
N PRO A 45 16.73 -17.99 -25.38
CA PRO A 45 15.91 -16.82 -25.64
C PRO A 45 16.40 -16.08 -26.89
N ASN A 46 15.50 -15.63 -27.75
CA ASN A 46 15.86 -14.74 -28.82
C ASN A 46 16.19 -13.34 -28.28
N TRP A 47 16.78 -12.49 -29.14
CA TRP A 47 17.23 -11.14 -28.74
C TRP A 47 16.10 -10.29 -28.13
N LEU A 48 14.87 -10.43 -28.63
CA LEU A 48 13.73 -9.65 -28.14
C LEU A 48 13.26 -10.15 -26.77
N MET A 49 13.22 -11.48 -26.56
CA MET A 49 12.96 -12.07 -25.25
C MET A 49 13.97 -11.60 -24.21
N ALA A 50 15.28 -11.65 -24.54
CA ALA A 50 16.35 -11.23 -23.67
C ALA A 50 16.26 -9.72 -23.33
N THR A 51 15.89 -8.88 -24.31
CA THR A 51 15.72 -7.44 -24.10
C THR A 51 14.54 -7.14 -23.19
N LEU A 52 13.38 -7.77 -23.40
CA LEU A 52 12.19 -7.58 -22.57
C LEU A 52 12.44 -8.03 -21.12
N ASP A 53 13.12 -9.16 -20.95
CA ASP A 53 13.51 -9.66 -19.63
C ASP A 53 14.47 -8.69 -18.92
N ALA A 54 15.50 -8.23 -19.61
CA ALA A 54 16.47 -7.28 -19.05
C ALA A 54 15.81 -5.97 -18.62
N ILE A 55 14.88 -5.42 -19.40
CA ILE A 55 14.13 -4.19 -19.05
C ILE A 55 13.25 -4.44 -17.83
N GLY A 56 12.47 -5.52 -17.82
CA GLY A 56 11.56 -5.86 -16.73
C GLY A 56 12.31 -6.11 -15.42
N THR A 57 13.34 -6.96 -15.46
CA THR A 57 14.17 -7.32 -14.31
C THR A 57 14.92 -6.12 -13.75
N SER A 58 15.48 -5.25 -14.61
CA SER A 58 16.14 -4.01 -14.17
C SER A 58 15.17 -3.09 -13.44
N TYR A 59 13.95 -2.92 -13.95
CA TYR A 59 12.94 -2.09 -13.31
C TYR A 59 12.56 -2.63 -11.92
N VAL A 60 12.31 -3.93 -11.79
CA VAL A 60 12.01 -4.57 -10.50
C VAL A 60 13.19 -4.44 -9.52
N THR A 61 14.42 -4.60 -10.01
CA THR A 61 15.63 -4.45 -9.18
C THR A 61 15.77 -3.03 -8.63
N LEU A 62 15.52 -2.01 -9.45
CA LEU A 62 15.53 -0.61 -9.00
C LEU A 62 14.46 -0.35 -7.92
N LEU A 63 13.25 -0.89 -8.10
CA LEU A 63 12.19 -0.78 -7.09
C LEU A 63 12.58 -1.46 -5.77
N LYS A 64 13.09 -2.70 -5.84
CA LYS A 64 13.53 -3.46 -4.65
C LYS A 64 14.64 -2.74 -3.88
N ALA A 65 15.59 -2.10 -4.59
CA ALA A 65 16.69 -1.36 -3.98
C ALA A 65 16.21 -0.19 -3.09
N ALA A 66 15.08 0.42 -3.43
CA ALA A 66 14.51 1.53 -2.66
C ALA A 66 13.73 1.08 -1.41
N VAL A 67 13.34 -0.20 -1.30
CA VAL A 67 12.45 -0.70 -0.23
C VAL A 67 13.07 -0.53 1.16
N ILE A 68 14.29 -0.98 1.35
CA ILE A 68 14.94 -1.01 2.67
C ILE A 68 15.16 0.39 3.24
N PRO A 69 15.80 1.33 2.53
CA PRO A 69 15.99 2.68 3.06
C PRO A 69 14.67 3.42 3.25
N LEU A 70 13.66 3.12 2.42
CA LEU A 70 12.32 3.68 2.59
C LEU A 70 11.66 3.17 3.87
N VAL A 71 11.63 1.85 4.11
CA VAL A 71 11.05 1.24 5.31
C VAL A 71 11.70 1.82 6.57
N PHE A 72 13.03 1.87 6.61
CA PHE A 72 13.74 2.40 7.75
C PHE A 72 13.35 3.85 8.05
N THR A 73 13.51 4.73 7.08
CA THR A 73 13.27 6.17 7.28
C THR A 73 11.81 6.48 7.56
N ALA A 74 10.88 5.79 6.90
CA ALA A 74 9.45 6.01 7.08
C ALA A 74 8.95 5.57 8.45
N VAL A 75 9.36 4.40 8.92
CA VAL A 75 8.93 3.87 10.23
C VAL A 75 9.47 4.74 11.35
N VAL A 76 10.77 5.09 11.31
CA VAL A 76 11.38 5.98 12.32
C VAL A 76 10.71 7.35 12.32
N ALA A 77 10.49 7.96 11.14
CA ALA A 77 9.82 9.26 11.02
C ALA A 77 8.37 9.20 11.52
N SER A 78 7.62 8.15 11.19
CA SER A 78 6.22 7.98 11.62
C SER A 78 6.10 7.87 13.14
N ILE A 79 6.95 7.06 13.77
CA ILE A 79 6.95 6.92 15.23
C ILE A 79 7.36 8.24 15.91
N SER A 80 8.34 8.96 15.36
CA SER A 80 8.76 10.24 15.94
C SER A 80 7.68 11.32 15.93
N ASN A 81 6.79 11.31 14.93
CA ASN A 81 5.68 12.25 14.84
C ASN A 81 4.63 12.04 15.95
N LEU A 82 4.58 10.87 16.59
CA LEU A 82 3.70 10.60 17.74
C LEU A 82 4.06 11.43 18.98
N SER A 83 5.28 11.99 19.08
CA SER A 83 5.73 12.79 20.21
C SER A 83 5.05 14.16 20.34
N GLN A 84 4.49 14.68 19.25
CA GLN A 84 3.98 16.06 19.20
C GLN A 84 2.58 16.23 19.81
N VAL A 85 2.00 15.18 20.38
CA VAL A 85 0.58 15.15 20.76
C VAL A 85 0.39 14.81 22.23
N THR A 86 0.52 15.79 23.11
CA THR A 86 0.50 15.63 24.58
C THR A 86 -0.85 15.19 25.16
N ASN A 87 -1.99 15.49 24.53
CA ASN A 87 -3.32 14.94 24.90
C ASN A 87 -3.85 13.93 23.88
N ALA A 88 -3.14 13.68 22.82
CA ALA A 88 -3.54 12.82 21.73
C ALA A 88 -3.02 11.38 21.88
N ALA A 89 -2.25 11.04 22.90
CA ALA A 89 -1.82 9.64 23.09
C ALA A 89 -3.03 8.69 23.11
N ARG A 90 -4.11 9.07 23.80
CA ARG A 90 -5.36 8.31 23.81
C ARG A 90 -6.03 8.25 22.43
N LEU A 91 -6.12 9.39 21.72
CA LEU A 91 -6.67 9.46 20.38
C LEU A 91 -5.80 8.68 19.38
N ALA A 92 -4.47 8.82 19.49
CA ALA A 92 -3.52 8.08 18.67
C ALA A 92 -3.67 6.56 18.84
N VAL A 93 -3.70 6.07 20.08
CA VAL A 93 -3.88 4.63 20.36
C VAL A 93 -5.22 4.13 19.81
N LYS A 94 -6.31 4.87 20.02
CA LYS A 94 -7.63 4.51 19.49
C LYS A 94 -7.64 4.52 17.95
N THR A 95 -6.97 5.48 17.33
CA THR A 95 -6.81 5.54 15.88
C THR A 95 -6.08 4.30 15.35
N LEU A 96 -4.95 3.93 15.96
CA LEU A 96 -4.18 2.75 15.58
C LEU A 96 -4.95 1.45 15.78
N ILE A 97 -5.74 1.33 16.87
CA ILE A 97 -6.61 0.18 17.09
C ILE A 97 -7.66 0.08 15.96
N TRP A 98 -8.29 1.19 15.59
CA TRP A 98 -9.25 1.18 14.49
C TRP A 98 -8.61 0.91 13.13
N PHE A 99 -7.37 1.37 12.90
CA PHE A 99 -6.61 0.99 11.72
C PHE A 99 -6.39 -0.53 11.67
N ALA A 100 -6.02 -1.15 12.80
CA ALA A 100 -5.85 -2.60 12.88
C ALA A 100 -7.17 -3.37 12.65
N ILE A 101 -8.29 -2.88 13.21
CA ILE A 101 -9.62 -3.49 13.01
C ILE A 101 -10.02 -3.48 11.53
N THR A 102 -9.91 -2.34 10.86
CA THR A 102 -10.27 -2.25 9.44
C THR A 102 -9.33 -3.06 8.56
N ALA A 103 -8.02 -3.06 8.86
CA ALA A 103 -7.03 -3.87 8.16
C ALA A 103 -7.32 -5.38 8.33
N PHE A 104 -7.72 -5.82 9.52
CA PHE A 104 -8.10 -7.22 9.78
C PHE A 104 -9.27 -7.67 8.90
N PHE A 105 -10.33 -6.87 8.79
CA PHE A 105 -11.44 -7.19 7.89
C PHE A 105 -11.02 -7.16 6.43
N ALA A 106 -10.22 -6.18 6.04
CA ALA A 106 -9.74 -6.03 4.67
C ALA A 106 -8.84 -7.22 4.24
N VAL A 107 -7.90 -7.63 5.07
CA VAL A 107 -7.03 -8.79 4.78
C VAL A 107 -7.83 -10.09 4.73
N SER A 108 -8.79 -10.27 5.64
CA SER A 108 -9.67 -11.45 5.65
C SER A 108 -10.50 -11.57 4.37
N ILE A 109 -11.00 -10.44 3.84
CA ILE A 109 -11.69 -10.40 2.54
C ILE A 109 -10.72 -10.75 1.41
N GLY A 110 -9.49 -10.23 1.43
CA GLY A 110 -8.46 -10.58 0.45
C GLY A 110 -8.17 -12.08 0.42
N ILE A 111 -8.01 -12.71 1.58
CA ILE A 111 -7.82 -14.16 1.71
C ILE A 111 -9.06 -14.92 1.19
N ALA A 112 -10.25 -14.55 1.65
CA ALA A 112 -11.49 -15.23 1.24
C ALA A 112 -11.67 -15.20 -0.28
N LEU A 113 -11.45 -14.06 -0.93
CA LEU A 113 -11.56 -13.94 -2.38
C LEU A 113 -10.46 -14.71 -3.12
N GLY A 114 -9.23 -14.73 -2.59
CA GLY A 114 -8.14 -15.53 -3.15
C GLY A 114 -8.46 -17.03 -3.17
N LEU A 115 -9.11 -17.51 -2.12
CA LEU A 115 -9.53 -18.91 -1.99
C LEU A 115 -10.78 -19.24 -2.83
N LEU A 116 -11.74 -18.31 -2.92
CA LEU A 116 -12.99 -18.52 -3.65
C LEU A 116 -12.82 -18.39 -5.17
N VAL A 117 -12.13 -17.34 -5.63
CA VAL A 117 -11.95 -17.02 -7.05
C VAL A 117 -10.82 -17.83 -7.67
N GLN A 118 -9.84 -18.23 -6.87
CA GLN A 118 -8.65 -18.99 -7.28
C GLN A 118 -7.99 -18.41 -8.54
N PRO A 119 -7.57 -17.13 -8.52
CA PRO A 119 -7.16 -16.43 -9.72
C PRO A 119 -5.85 -16.98 -10.34
N GLY A 120 -5.01 -17.66 -9.56
CA GLY A 120 -3.75 -18.24 -10.00
C GLY A 120 -3.85 -19.68 -10.53
N VAL A 121 -4.99 -20.34 -10.34
CA VAL A 121 -5.16 -21.74 -10.78
C VAL A 121 -5.31 -21.82 -12.29
N GLY A 122 -4.61 -22.79 -12.90
CA GLY A 122 -4.60 -23.04 -14.35
C GLY A 122 -3.51 -22.32 -15.12
N ALA A 123 -2.64 -21.58 -14.45
CA ALA A 123 -1.44 -20.99 -15.03
C ALA A 123 -0.17 -21.78 -14.64
N GLU A 124 -0.24 -23.12 -14.58
CA GLU A 124 0.83 -23.99 -14.07
C GLU A 124 2.21 -23.65 -14.66
N VAL A 125 2.96 -22.88 -13.90
CA VAL A 125 4.34 -22.54 -14.18
C VAL A 125 5.21 -23.28 -13.17
N SER A 126 6.03 -24.22 -13.63
CA SER A 126 7.03 -24.87 -12.77
C SER A 126 7.94 -23.80 -12.21
N ALA A 127 7.91 -23.61 -10.89
CA ALA A 127 8.81 -22.71 -10.21
C ALA A 127 10.26 -23.14 -10.45
N SER A 128 10.99 -22.41 -11.26
CA SER A 128 12.44 -22.57 -11.43
C SER A 128 13.23 -21.96 -10.26
N GLY A 129 12.53 -21.45 -9.26
CA GLY A 129 13.12 -20.88 -8.06
C GLY A 129 13.09 -21.87 -6.91
N SER A 130 14.21 -22.01 -6.21
CA SER A 130 14.31 -22.76 -4.97
C SER A 130 13.17 -22.32 -4.04
N THR A 131 12.30 -23.25 -3.65
CA THR A 131 11.39 -23.08 -2.54
C THR A 131 12.25 -22.72 -1.33
N SER A 132 12.24 -21.46 -0.95
CA SER A 132 12.79 -21.05 0.34
C SER A 132 12.03 -21.83 1.41
N THR A 133 12.76 -22.28 2.43
CA THR A 133 12.26 -23.02 3.58
C THR A 133 10.86 -22.56 3.98
N ARG A 134 9.91 -23.50 4.05
CA ARG A 134 8.51 -23.26 4.43
C ARG A 134 8.46 -22.34 5.62
N GLY A 135 7.80 -21.20 5.48
CA GLY A 135 7.57 -20.27 6.57
C GLY A 135 6.83 -20.98 7.70
N SER A 136 7.51 -21.26 8.81
CA SER A 136 6.89 -21.77 10.02
C SER A 136 6.75 -20.66 11.04
N TRP A 137 5.83 -20.78 12.00
CA TRP A 137 5.71 -19.84 13.12
C TRP A 137 7.03 -19.66 13.87
N THR A 138 7.78 -20.72 14.03
CA THR A 138 9.11 -20.66 14.66
C THR A 138 10.10 -19.89 13.81
N ALA A 139 10.12 -20.11 12.50
CA ALA A 139 10.95 -19.34 11.57
C ALA A 139 10.54 -17.87 11.52
N PHE A 140 9.23 -17.57 11.60
CA PHE A 140 8.75 -16.19 11.70
C PHE A 140 9.20 -15.52 13.01
N LEU A 141 8.97 -16.17 14.17
CA LEU A 141 9.35 -15.61 15.46
C LEU A 141 10.87 -15.43 15.61
N THR A 142 11.66 -16.39 15.13
CA THR A 142 13.13 -16.25 15.08
C THR A 142 13.57 -15.21 14.03
N GLY A 143 12.84 -15.10 12.92
CA GLY A 143 13.08 -14.10 11.86
C GLY A 143 12.76 -12.66 12.28
N ILE A 144 11.91 -12.45 13.30
CA ILE A 144 11.64 -11.13 13.89
C ILE A 144 12.85 -10.60 14.67
N ILE A 145 13.62 -11.51 15.30
CA ILE A 145 14.78 -11.13 16.10
C ILE A 145 15.93 -10.82 15.13
N PRO A 146 16.40 -9.55 15.06
CA PRO A 146 17.48 -9.20 14.15
C PRO A 146 18.76 -9.95 14.50
N SER A 147 19.33 -10.66 13.55
CA SER A 147 20.62 -11.33 13.69
C SER A 147 21.80 -10.35 13.71
N ASN A 148 21.59 -9.16 13.17
CA ASN A 148 22.54 -8.04 13.18
C ASN A 148 21.78 -6.72 13.04
N PHE A 149 22.44 -5.60 13.37
CA PHE A 149 21.82 -4.27 13.39
C PHE A 149 21.36 -3.75 12.01
N LEU A 150 21.83 -4.35 10.94
CA LEU A 150 21.45 -3.95 9.57
C LEU A 150 20.40 -4.87 8.94
N GLY A 151 19.99 -5.95 9.62
CA GLY A 151 19.07 -6.95 9.05
C GLY A 151 19.62 -7.65 7.80
N LEU A 152 20.96 -7.80 7.71
CA LEU A 152 21.64 -8.45 6.60
C LEU A 152 21.51 -9.96 6.68
N GLU A 153 21.20 -10.58 5.55
CA GLU A 153 21.18 -12.03 5.36
C GLU A 153 22.07 -12.43 4.19
N VAL A 154 22.80 -13.51 4.35
CA VAL A 154 23.57 -14.13 3.28
C VAL A 154 22.91 -15.42 2.88
N THR A 155 22.46 -15.51 1.64
CA THR A 155 21.91 -16.73 1.06
C THR A 155 22.94 -17.35 0.14
N THR A 156 23.37 -18.57 0.47
CA THR A 156 24.29 -19.35 -0.34
C THR A 156 23.52 -20.43 -1.08
N LYS A 157 23.63 -20.44 -2.41
CA LYS A 157 23.06 -21.47 -3.27
C LYS A 157 24.19 -22.29 -3.89
N THR A 158 24.10 -23.59 -3.78
CA THR A 158 24.98 -24.53 -4.50
C THR A 158 24.26 -24.90 -5.80
N THR A 159 24.87 -24.60 -6.92
CA THR A 159 24.40 -24.97 -8.27
C THR A 159 25.42 -25.91 -8.91
N ASP A 160 25.04 -26.63 -9.94
CA ASP A 160 25.93 -27.53 -10.69
C ASP A 160 27.16 -26.80 -11.26
N SER A 161 27.08 -25.48 -11.40
CA SER A 161 28.17 -24.59 -11.87
C SER A 161 29.01 -23.98 -10.75
N GLY A 162 28.70 -24.23 -9.46
CA GLY A 162 29.44 -23.69 -8.32
C GLY A 162 28.60 -23.15 -7.19
N ILE A 163 29.24 -22.51 -6.22
CA ILE A 163 28.63 -21.89 -5.05
C ILE A 163 28.45 -20.38 -5.34
N THR A 164 27.21 -19.91 -5.32
CA THR A 164 26.89 -18.49 -5.41
C THR A 164 26.33 -17.99 -4.08
N SER A 165 26.91 -16.92 -3.54
CA SER A 165 26.43 -16.25 -2.34
C SER A 165 25.88 -14.87 -2.69
N SER A 166 24.68 -14.57 -2.24
CA SER A 166 24.05 -13.27 -2.37
C SER A 166 23.73 -12.67 -1.01
N VAL A 167 24.01 -11.38 -0.87
CA VAL A 167 23.66 -10.60 0.33
C VAL A 167 22.33 -9.89 0.07
N SER A 168 21.42 -10.02 1.01
CA SER A 168 20.10 -9.36 0.98
C SER A 168 19.78 -8.78 2.36
N PHE A 169 18.78 -7.89 2.40
CA PHE A 169 18.23 -7.38 3.64
C PHE A 169 16.93 -8.10 3.97
N ASN A 170 16.77 -8.49 5.22
CA ASN A 170 15.49 -8.98 5.70
C ASN A 170 14.56 -7.80 6.04
N VAL A 171 13.49 -7.64 5.26
CA VAL A 171 12.55 -6.51 5.40
C VAL A 171 11.85 -6.55 6.76
N LEU A 172 11.53 -7.74 7.28
CA LEU A 172 10.89 -7.90 8.58
C LEU A 172 11.81 -7.48 9.74
N GLN A 173 13.08 -7.90 9.70
CA GLN A 173 14.07 -7.45 10.68
C GLN A 173 14.30 -5.95 10.61
N MET A 174 14.35 -5.38 9.40
CA MET A 174 14.46 -3.94 9.21
C MET A 174 13.26 -3.18 9.80
N LEU A 175 12.05 -3.71 9.68
CA LEU A 175 10.86 -3.15 10.32
C LEU A 175 11.00 -3.10 11.86
N VAL A 176 11.45 -4.20 12.46
CA VAL A 176 11.66 -4.29 13.92
C VAL A 176 12.75 -3.34 14.40
N ILE A 177 13.90 -3.31 13.69
CA ILE A 177 15.01 -2.39 13.98
C ILE A 177 14.52 -0.94 13.91
N SER A 178 13.81 -0.58 12.85
CA SER A 178 13.29 0.77 12.65
C SER A 178 12.28 1.16 13.73
N GLY A 179 11.42 0.21 14.11
CA GLY A 179 10.47 0.37 15.22
C GLY A 179 11.18 0.63 16.54
N ALA A 180 12.17 -0.18 16.87
CA ALA A 180 12.96 -0.02 18.10
C ALA A 180 13.70 1.31 18.15
N ILE A 181 14.34 1.71 17.04
CA ILE A 181 15.05 3.00 16.91
C ILE A 181 14.07 4.17 17.05
N GLY A 182 12.92 4.11 16.38
CA GLY A 182 11.89 5.15 16.46
C GLY A 182 11.36 5.34 17.88
N ILE A 183 11.06 4.23 18.59
CA ILE A 183 10.62 4.26 19.99
C ILE A 183 11.74 4.77 20.91
N ALA A 184 12.99 4.34 20.70
CA ALA A 184 14.13 4.82 21.47
C ALA A 184 14.35 6.32 21.27
N ALA A 185 14.31 6.81 20.03
CA ALA A 185 14.44 8.23 19.71
C ALA A 185 13.32 9.06 20.38
N LEU A 186 12.08 8.54 20.42
CA LEU A 186 10.97 9.16 21.11
C LEU A 186 11.24 9.31 22.62
N LYS A 187 11.81 8.26 23.25
CA LYS A 187 12.12 8.25 24.68
C LYS A 187 13.32 9.12 25.06
N VAL A 188 14.29 9.24 24.16
CA VAL A 188 15.47 10.13 24.34
C VAL A 188 15.07 11.61 24.28
N GLY A 189 13.99 11.94 23.56
CA GLY A 189 13.46 13.31 23.50
C GLY A 189 14.35 14.26 22.70
N ASP A 190 14.60 15.46 23.20
CA ASP A 190 15.27 16.54 22.46
C ASP A 190 16.67 16.18 21.95
N ALA A 191 17.41 15.35 22.66
CA ALA A 191 18.73 14.89 22.20
C ALA A 191 18.68 14.05 20.92
N ALA A 192 17.53 13.41 20.62
CA ALA A 192 17.34 12.66 19.37
C ALA A 192 16.91 13.53 18.19
N LYS A 193 16.54 14.81 18.41
CA LYS A 193 16.02 15.69 17.36
C LYS A 193 16.92 15.79 16.12
N PRO A 194 18.24 15.99 16.23
CA PRO A 194 19.12 16.03 15.06
C PRO A 194 19.07 14.76 14.21
N PHE A 195 19.03 13.60 14.86
CA PHE A 195 18.89 12.30 14.17
C PHE A 195 17.55 12.19 13.45
N ILE A 196 16.44 12.57 14.08
CA ILE A 196 15.10 12.54 13.49
C ILE A 196 15.01 13.49 12.30
N ASP A 197 15.62 14.67 12.35
CA ASP A 197 15.65 15.63 11.25
C ASP A 197 16.44 15.08 10.04
N ILE A 198 17.56 14.38 10.29
CA ILE A 198 18.31 13.65 9.25
C ILE A 198 17.43 12.56 8.62
N VAL A 199 16.75 11.75 9.43
CA VAL A 199 15.87 10.68 8.94
C VAL A 199 14.72 11.23 8.10
N LYS A 200 14.09 12.33 8.51
CA LYS A 200 13.03 13.00 7.74
C LYS A 200 13.55 13.55 6.41
N SER A 201 14.74 14.14 6.41
CA SER A 201 15.40 14.61 5.19
C SER A 201 15.75 13.45 4.25
N ALA A 202 16.30 12.36 4.81
CA ALA A 202 16.59 11.15 4.07
C ALA A 202 15.32 10.53 3.46
N LEU A 203 14.23 10.48 4.21
CA LEU A 203 12.92 10.02 3.71
C LEU A 203 12.47 10.83 2.49
N ALA A 204 12.54 12.16 2.56
CA ALA A 204 12.16 13.03 1.45
C ALA A 204 13.03 12.79 0.20
N ILE A 205 14.33 12.59 0.38
CA ILE A 205 15.27 12.27 -0.72
C ILE A 205 14.93 10.90 -1.33
N ILE A 206 14.75 9.87 -0.51
CA ILE A 206 14.44 8.50 -0.95
C ILE A 206 13.10 8.48 -1.70
N GLN A 207 12.08 9.18 -1.20
CA GLN A 207 10.80 9.33 -1.90
C GLN A 207 10.97 10.01 -3.26
N LYS A 208 11.87 10.97 -3.39
CA LYS A 208 12.16 11.63 -4.68
C LYS A 208 12.85 10.68 -5.66
N VAL A 209 13.85 9.91 -5.19
CA VAL A 209 14.53 8.88 -6.01
C VAL A 209 13.50 7.83 -6.48
N LEU A 210 12.66 7.36 -5.55
CA LEU A 210 11.63 6.39 -5.86
C LEU A 210 10.63 6.93 -6.90
N TRP A 211 10.26 8.21 -6.82
CA TRP A 211 9.42 8.84 -7.82
C TRP A 211 10.08 8.84 -9.21
N TRP A 212 11.41 9.01 -9.32
CA TRP A 212 12.11 8.85 -10.58
C TRP A 212 12.03 7.40 -11.11
N ILE A 213 12.21 6.42 -10.22
CA ILE A 213 12.07 4.99 -10.58
C ILE A 213 10.64 4.72 -11.06
N ILE A 214 9.62 5.22 -10.36
CA ILE A 214 8.21 5.08 -10.78
C ILE A 214 7.97 5.70 -12.17
N ARG A 215 8.64 6.78 -12.52
CA ARG A 215 8.57 7.36 -13.86
C ARG A 215 9.07 6.45 -14.98
N LEU A 216 9.90 5.47 -14.66
CA LEU A 216 10.31 4.42 -15.60
C LEU A 216 9.26 3.30 -15.76
N ALA A 217 8.15 3.35 -15.01
CA ALA A 217 7.10 2.33 -15.07
C ALA A 217 6.57 2.04 -16.49
N PRO A 218 6.41 3.00 -17.42
CA PRO A 218 6.02 2.66 -18.78
C PRO A 218 7.00 1.68 -19.46
N LEU A 219 8.31 1.90 -19.33
CA LEU A 219 9.33 0.98 -19.85
C LEU A 219 9.32 -0.34 -19.09
N GLY A 220 9.27 -0.29 -17.76
CA GLY A 220 9.16 -1.49 -16.91
C GLY A 220 7.94 -2.34 -17.27
N THR A 221 6.80 -1.73 -17.53
CA THR A 221 5.56 -2.41 -17.93
C THR A 221 5.73 -3.12 -19.27
N ILE A 222 6.35 -2.49 -20.27
CA ILE A 222 6.64 -3.13 -21.55
C ILE A 222 7.47 -4.41 -21.34
N GLY A 223 8.56 -4.32 -20.57
CA GLY A 223 9.43 -5.46 -20.28
C GLY A 223 8.70 -6.59 -19.53
N LEU A 224 8.01 -6.24 -18.43
CA LEU A 224 7.33 -7.22 -17.58
C LEU A 224 6.15 -7.91 -18.28
N ILE A 225 5.31 -7.14 -18.98
CA ILE A 225 4.19 -7.73 -19.74
C ILE A 225 4.69 -8.53 -20.93
N GLY A 226 5.67 -7.99 -21.68
CA GLY A 226 6.28 -8.72 -22.79
C GLY A 226 6.87 -10.05 -22.32
N HIS A 227 7.64 -10.03 -21.22
CA HIS A 227 8.14 -11.25 -20.57
C HIS A 227 6.99 -12.21 -20.19
N ALA A 228 5.96 -11.72 -19.52
CA ALA A 228 4.84 -12.55 -19.08
C ALA A 228 4.13 -13.24 -20.27
N VAL A 229 3.96 -12.54 -21.38
CA VAL A 229 3.31 -13.09 -22.59
C VAL A 229 4.13 -14.21 -23.20
N TYR A 230 5.42 -14.02 -23.44
CA TYR A 230 6.24 -15.06 -24.10
C TYR A 230 6.64 -16.20 -23.15
N ALA A 231 6.87 -15.92 -21.87
CA ALA A 231 7.31 -16.92 -20.90
C ALA A 231 6.17 -17.79 -20.36
N TYR A 232 4.99 -17.21 -20.18
CA TYR A 232 3.85 -17.88 -19.53
C TYR A 232 2.65 -18.09 -20.46
N GLY A 233 2.65 -17.46 -21.64
CA GLY A 233 1.58 -17.60 -22.64
C GLY A 233 0.30 -16.83 -22.27
N TRP A 234 -0.72 -16.96 -23.15
CA TRP A 234 -2.00 -16.25 -23.03
C TRP A 234 -2.83 -16.68 -21.82
N THR A 235 -2.70 -17.92 -21.37
CA THR A 235 -3.41 -18.46 -20.20
C THR A 235 -3.09 -17.68 -18.92
N SER A 236 -1.83 -17.23 -18.77
CA SER A 236 -1.40 -16.43 -17.63
C SER A 236 -1.96 -15.00 -17.65
N MET A 237 -2.25 -14.46 -18.84
CA MET A 237 -2.97 -13.19 -18.96
C MET A 237 -4.40 -13.29 -18.42
N GLY A 238 -5.07 -14.43 -18.68
CA GLY A 238 -6.39 -14.72 -18.09
C GLY A 238 -6.37 -14.74 -16.56
N SER A 239 -5.32 -15.29 -15.96
CA SER A 239 -5.12 -15.29 -14.50
C SER A 239 -4.94 -13.89 -13.94
N LEU A 240 -4.22 -13.00 -14.62
CA LEU A 240 -4.09 -11.60 -14.22
C LEU A 240 -5.43 -10.85 -14.29
N VAL A 241 -6.24 -11.09 -15.32
CA VAL A 241 -7.59 -10.49 -15.42
C VAL A 241 -8.48 -10.98 -14.27
N LYS A 242 -8.47 -12.29 -13.96
CA LYS A 242 -9.18 -12.83 -12.79
C LYS A 242 -8.68 -12.20 -11.48
N PHE A 243 -7.36 -12.00 -11.34
CA PHE A 243 -6.78 -11.34 -10.18
C PHE A 243 -7.27 -9.90 -10.05
N ILE A 244 -7.26 -9.10 -11.14
CA ILE A 244 -7.77 -7.72 -11.15
C ILE A 244 -9.24 -7.70 -10.72
N ALA A 245 -10.07 -8.57 -11.30
CA ALA A 245 -11.49 -8.66 -10.97
C ALA A 245 -11.72 -9.02 -9.49
N ALA A 246 -10.99 -10.02 -8.97
CA ALA A 246 -11.06 -10.42 -7.57
C ALA A 246 -10.60 -9.29 -6.64
N LEU A 247 -9.54 -8.58 -7.01
CA LEU A 247 -9.04 -7.44 -6.23
C LEU A 247 -10.09 -6.33 -6.15
N TYR A 248 -10.62 -5.89 -7.29
CA TYR A 248 -11.66 -4.85 -7.30
C TYR A 248 -12.93 -5.28 -6.56
N ALA A 249 -13.32 -6.55 -6.66
CA ALA A 249 -14.42 -7.09 -5.85
C ALA A 249 -14.12 -6.97 -4.35
N GLY A 250 -12.89 -7.29 -3.92
CA GLY A 250 -12.46 -7.13 -2.53
C GLY A 250 -12.45 -5.68 -2.06
N LEU A 251 -11.92 -4.78 -2.88
CA LEU A 251 -11.92 -3.34 -2.59
C LEU A 251 -13.35 -2.80 -2.45
N LEU A 252 -14.26 -3.21 -3.35
CA LEU A 252 -15.67 -2.83 -3.30
C LEU A 252 -16.38 -3.44 -2.09
N LEU A 253 -16.10 -4.67 -1.70
CA LEU A 253 -16.67 -5.27 -0.47
C LEU A 253 -16.23 -4.50 0.77
N VAL A 254 -14.96 -4.11 0.88
CA VAL A 254 -14.52 -3.27 2.01
C VAL A 254 -15.22 -1.91 1.96
N PHE A 255 -15.27 -1.26 0.81
CA PHE A 255 -15.84 0.07 0.65
C PHE A 255 -17.35 0.12 0.85
N LEU A 256 -18.11 -0.86 0.29
CA LEU A 256 -19.57 -0.86 0.26
C LEU A 256 -20.21 -1.69 1.38
N VAL A 257 -19.46 -2.54 2.07
CA VAL A 257 -19.99 -3.37 3.15
C VAL A 257 -19.30 -3.08 4.47
N VAL A 258 -17.97 -3.22 4.55
CA VAL A 258 -17.25 -3.07 5.83
C VAL A 258 -17.36 -1.64 6.36
N TYR A 259 -17.03 -0.64 5.53
CA TYR A 259 -17.08 0.77 5.96
C TYR A 259 -18.50 1.22 6.34
N PRO A 260 -19.56 0.95 5.55
CA PRO A 260 -20.93 1.24 5.95
C PRO A 260 -21.37 0.57 7.24
N LEU A 261 -20.98 -0.68 7.46
CA LEU A 261 -21.30 -1.36 8.71
C LEU A 261 -20.62 -0.65 9.90
N ILE A 262 -19.34 -0.30 9.78
CA ILE A 262 -18.61 0.46 10.82
C ILE A 262 -19.30 1.80 11.09
N VAL A 263 -19.65 2.56 10.04
CA VAL A 263 -20.36 3.84 10.15
C VAL A 263 -21.69 3.66 10.90
N LYS A 264 -22.51 2.68 10.47
CA LYS A 264 -23.82 2.40 11.04
C LYS A 264 -23.75 1.94 12.50
N PHE A 265 -22.81 1.05 12.83
CA PHE A 265 -22.62 0.57 14.21
C PHE A 265 -22.14 1.66 15.17
N ASN A 266 -21.57 2.75 14.65
CA ASN A 266 -21.21 3.91 15.45
C ASN A 266 -22.28 5.03 15.43
N GLY A 267 -23.49 4.75 14.93
CA GLY A 267 -24.63 5.68 14.94
C GLY A 267 -24.49 6.83 13.96
N LEU A 268 -23.66 6.68 12.91
CA LEU A 268 -23.44 7.69 11.88
C LEU A 268 -24.20 7.36 10.59
N SER A 269 -24.58 8.39 9.82
CA SER A 269 -25.27 8.24 8.53
C SER A 269 -24.31 7.77 7.45
N VAL A 270 -24.60 6.60 6.86
CA VAL A 270 -23.82 6.05 5.74
C VAL A 270 -23.85 6.96 4.51
N LYS A 271 -25.02 7.57 4.23
CA LYS A 271 -25.18 8.53 3.11
C LYS A 271 -24.25 9.74 3.28
N GLN A 272 -24.20 10.28 4.50
CA GLN A 272 -23.36 11.44 4.81
C GLN A 272 -21.87 11.09 4.78
N TYR A 273 -21.51 9.90 5.22
CA TYR A 273 -20.13 9.43 5.08
C TYR A 273 -19.70 9.40 3.61
N PHE A 274 -20.43 8.70 2.74
CA PHE A 274 -20.05 8.61 1.33
C PHE A 274 -20.05 9.95 0.62
N SER A 275 -21.08 10.78 0.80
CA SER A 275 -21.11 12.11 0.21
C SER A 275 -19.93 12.97 0.72
N GLY A 276 -19.57 12.82 1.98
CA GLY A 276 -18.49 13.58 2.60
C GLY A 276 -17.09 13.21 2.10
N VAL A 277 -16.80 11.90 1.93
CA VAL A 277 -15.46 11.45 1.50
C VAL A 277 -15.27 11.45 -0.01
N TRP A 278 -16.35 11.57 -0.78
CA TRP A 278 -16.34 11.38 -2.23
C TRP A 278 -15.32 12.26 -2.99
N PRO A 279 -15.14 13.56 -2.69
CA PRO A 279 -14.11 14.36 -3.36
C PRO A 279 -12.70 13.81 -3.19
N ALA A 280 -12.36 13.33 -2.00
CA ALA A 280 -11.07 12.72 -1.72
C ALA A 280 -10.92 11.35 -2.41
N VAL A 281 -11.97 10.53 -2.42
CA VAL A 281 -12.00 9.21 -3.09
C VAL A 281 -11.76 9.36 -4.59
N GLN A 282 -12.44 10.32 -5.25
CA GLN A 282 -12.21 10.60 -6.68
C GLN A 282 -10.77 11.03 -6.96
N LEU A 283 -10.24 11.96 -6.16
CA LEU A 283 -8.88 12.42 -6.32
C LEU A 283 -7.88 11.29 -6.07
N GLY A 284 -8.09 10.45 -5.04
CA GLY A 284 -7.26 9.28 -4.74
C GLY A 284 -7.25 8.28 -5.88
N PHE A 285 -8.41 7.99 -6.46
CA PHE A 285 -8.53 7.09 -7.61
C PHE A 285 -7.72 7.56 -8.82
N VAL A 286 -7.79 8.86 -9.15
CA VAL A 286 -7.10 9.42 -10.31
C VAL A 286 -5.61 9.62 -10.03
N SER A 287 -5.25 10.13 -8.85
CA SER A 287 -3.86 10.45 -8.50
C SER A 287 -3.01 9.23 -8.18
N ARG A 288 -3.62 8.13 -7.70
CA ARG A 288 -2.95 6.92 -7.23
C ARG A 288 -1.92 7.22 -6.13
N SER A 289 -2.17 8.24 -5.33
CA SER A 289 -1.26 8.69 -4.28
C SER A 289 -2.02 9.13 -3.05
N SER A 290 -1.98 8.33 -1.98
CA SER A 290 -2.57 8.72 -0.69
C SER A 290 -1.92 9.98 -0.12
N MET A 291 -0.61 10.13 -0.29
CA MET A 291 0.12 11.34 0.12
C MET A 291 -0.26 12.56 -0.73
N GLY A 292 -0.39 12.38 -2.05
CA GLY A 292 -0.82 13.46 -2.96
C GLY A 292 -2.27 13.90 -2.69
N THR A 293 -3.10 12.98 -2.18
CA THR A 293 -4.50 13.25 -1.85
C THR A 293 -4.67 13.74 -0.40
N MET A 294 -3.65 13.65 0.43
CA MET A 294 -3.72 13.95 1.86
C MET A 294 -4.35 15.31 2.21
N PRO A 295 -4.02 16.43 1.53
CA PRO A 295 -4.66 17.71 1.82
C PRO A 295 -6.18 17.69 1.58
N MET A 296 -6.63 17.01 0.53
CA MET A 296 -8.05 16.82 0.24
C MET A 296 -8.71 15.90 1.28
N THR A 297 -8.03 14.83 1.67
CA THR A 297 -8.51 13.90 2.72
C THR A 297 -8.67 14.63 4.06
N GLU A 298 -7.72 15.48 4.43
CA GLU A 298 -7.80 16.29 5.63
C GLU A 298 -8.97 17.28 5.56
N ALA A 299 -9.11 17.99 4.44
CA ALA A 299 -10.20 18.95 4.23
C ALA A 299 -11.58 18.29 4.33
N VAL A 300 -11.82 17.13 3.70
CA VAL A 300 -13.12 16.43 3.80
C VAL A 300 -13.34 15.86 5.21
N THR A 301 -12.28 15.42 5.88
CA THR A 301 -12.36 14.89 7.24
C THR A 301 -12.78 15.97 8.23
N GLU A 302 -12.23 17.17 8.12
CA GLU A 302 -12.60 18.33 8.93
C GLU A 302 -13.99 18.85 8.55
N ARG A 303 -14.15 19.29 7.29
CA ARG A 303 -15.32 20.05 6.85
C ARG A 303 -16.57 19.18 6.68
N ASN A 304 -16.40 18.01 6.07
CA ASN A 304 -17.53 17.16 5.72
C ASN A 304 -17.87 16.14 6.79
N LEU A 305 -16.87 15.60 7.47
CA LEU A 305 -17.10 14.58 8.50
C LEU A 305 -17.12 15.15 9.92
N GLY A 306 -16.94 16.47 10.08
CA GLY A 306 -17.06 17.16 11.37
C GLY A 306 -16.00 16.76 12.40
N VAL A 307 -14.86 16.26 11.96
CA VAL A 307 -13.73 15.93 12.85
C VAL A 307 -13.02 17.22 13.24
N PRO A 308 -12.71 17.44 14.56
CA PRO A 308 -11.97 18.61 14.97
C PRO A 308 -10.66 18.77 14.21
N ARG A 309 -10.36 19.99 13.74
CA ARG A 309 -9.19 20.32 12.93
C ARG A 309 -7.88 19.80 13.52
N ALA A 310 -7.66 20.04 14.81
CA ALA A 310 -6.43 19.60 15.51
C ALA A 310 -6.25 18.07 15.44
N TYR A 311 -7.35 17.31 15.47
CA TYR A 311 -7.29 15.85 15.35
C TYR A 311 -7.20 15.40 13.88
N ALA A 312 -7.91 16.03 12.95
CA ALA A 312 -7.82 15.73 11.53
C ALA A 312 -6.39 15.92 11.01
N SER A 313 -5.74 17.05 11.34
CA SER A 313 -4.35 17.38 10.99
C SER A 313 -3.30 16.43 11.58
N PHE A 314 -3.67 15.63 12.57
CA PHE A 314 -2.83 14.55 13.10
C PHE A 314 -3.20 13.19 12.47
N ALA A 315 -4.47 12.81 12.51
CA ALA A 315 -4.91 11.46 12.18
C ALA A 315 -4.84 11.17 10.68
N VAL A 316 -5.10 12.15 9.81
CA VAL A 316 -5.04 11.98 8.36
C VAL A 316 -3.61 11.80 7.86
N PRO A 317 -2.63 12.64 8.20
CA PRO A 317 -1.22 12.38 7.87
C PRO A 317 -0.71 11.03 8.40
N LEU A 318 -1.04 10.67 9.65
CA LEU A 318 -0.72 9.36 10.20
C LEU A 318 -1.36 8.25 9.34
N GLY A 319 -2.64 8.37 9.02
CA GLY A 319 -3.35 7.41 8.17
C GLY A 319 -2.77 7.32 6.76
N SER A 320 -2.35 8.43 6.17
CA SER A 320 -1.76 8.46 4.82
C SER A 320 -0.44 7.70 4.73
N THR A 321 0.23 7.49 5.85
CA THR A 321 1.48 6.72 5.93
C THR A 321 1.30 5.30 6.46
N THR A 322 0.30 5.04 7.31
CA THR A 322 0.20 3.78 8.06
C THR A 322 -1.10 3.01 7.82
N LYS A 323 -2.16 3.64 7.30
CA LYS A 323 -3.45 3.01 7.06
C LYS A 323 -3.74 2.86 5.58
N MET A 324 -3.56 1.65 5.08
CA MET A 324 -3.72 1.33 3.66
C MET A 324 -4.45 0.01 3.47
N ASP A 325 -5.77 -0.01 3.72
CA ASP A 325 -6.58 -1.23 3.61
C ASP A 325 -6.55 -1.83 2.20
N GLY A 326 -6.45 -1.00 1.16
CA GLY A 326 -6.28 -1.46 -0.21
C GLY A 326 -4.88 -1.98 -0.50
N CYS A 327 -3.84 -1.18 -0.22
CA CYS A 327 -2.46 -1.46 -0.60
C CYS A 327 -1.74 -2.42 0.36
N ALA A 328 -2.08 -2.41 1.65
CA ALA A 328 -1.37 -3.17 2.67
C ALA A 328 -2.19 -4.35 3.24
N SER A 329 -3.48 -4.47 2.91
CA SER A 329 -4.32 -5.53 3.45
C SER A 329 -4.95 -6.38 2.35
N VAL A 330 -5.92 -5.88 1.59
CA VAL A 330 -6.61 -6.66 0.54
C VAL A 330 -5.61 -7.15 -0.51
N TYR A 331 -4.78 -6.25 -1.04
CA TYR A 331 -3.87 -6.56 -2.14
C TYR A 331 -2.80 -7.59 -1.80
N PRO A 332 -1.96 -7.42 -0.75
CA PRO A 332 -0.91 -8.38 -0.48
C PRO A 332 -1.46 -9.76 -0.06
N ALA A 333 -2.62 -9.81 0.58
CA ALA A 333 -3.27 -11.06 0.95
C ALA A 333 -3.75 -11.85 -0.30
N LEU A 334 -4.48 -11.18 -1.18
CA LEU A 334 -4.92 -11.77 -2.45
C LEU A 334 -3.72 -12.15 -3.33
N ALA A 335 -2.70 -11.29 -3.37
CA ALA A 335 -1.48 -11.50 -4.14
C ALA A 335 -0.68 -12.70 -3.64
N ALA A 336 -0.56 -12.91 -2.33
CA ALA A 336 0.12 -14.08 -1.79
C ALA A 336 -0.57 -15.38 -2.20
N ILE A 337 -1.91 -15.42 -2.15
CA ILE A 337 -2.68 -16.59 -2.59
C ILE A 337 -2.56 -16.79 -4.10
N PHE A 338 -2.64 -15.71 -4.88
CA PHE A 338 -2.42 -15.76 -6.33
C PHE A 338 -1.05 -16.35 -6.68
N VAL A 339 0.02 -15.84 -6.06
CA VAL A 339 1.39 -16.33 -6.30
C VAL A 339 1.54 -17.78 -5.86
N ALA A 340 0.96 -18.15 -4.72
CA ALA A 340 0.97 -19.55 -4.25
C ALA A 340 0.29 -20.47 -5.28
N GLN A 341 -0.90 -20.12 -5.74
CA GLN A 341 -1.65 -20.89 -6.76
C GLN A 341 -0.90 -20.93 -8.10
N PHE A 342 -0.34 -19.80 -8.52
CA PHE A 342 0.38 -19.65 -9.78
C PHE A 342 1.63 -20.54 -9.86
N TYR A 343 2.34 -20.71 -8.74
CA TYR A 343 3.53 -21.55 -8.64
C TYR A 343 3.26 -22.93 -8.03
N GLY A 344 1.99 -23.31 -7.83
CA GLY A 344 1.63 -24.61 -7.28
C GLY A 344 2.06 -24.82 -5.83
N VAL A 345 2.24 -23.76 -5.04
CA VAL A 345 2.63 -23.81 -3.61
C VAL A 345 1.38 -23.88 -2.75
N HIS A 346 1.28 -24.91 -1.90
CA HIS A 346 0.18 -25.01 -0.92
C HIS A 346 0.50 -24.18 0.33
N LEU A 347 -0.40 -23.28 0.70
CA LEU A 347 -0.35 -22.54 1.95
C LEU A 347 -1.10 -23.31 3.05
N ASP A 348 -0.52 -23.36 4.23
CA ASP A 348 -1.14 -23.90 5.43
C ASP A 348 -1.83 -22.79 6.26
N ILE A 349 -2.58 -23.19 7.31
CA ILE A 349 -3.30 -22.25 8.19
C ILE A 349 -2.32 -21.27 8.86
N SER A 350 -1.11 -21.70 9.20
CA SER A 350 -0.12 -20.83 9.85
C SER A 350 0.34 -19.72 8.91
N GLN A 351 0.46 -20.00 7.62
CA GLN A 351 0.82 -19.01 6.61
C GLN A 351 -0.33 -18.00 6.35
N TYR A 352 -1.59 -18.42 6.38
CA TYR A 352 -2.72 -17.47 6.33
C TYR A 352 -2.73 -16.54 7.54
N LEU A 353 -2.51 -17.07 8.75
CA LEU A 353 -2.41 -16.25 9.96
C LEU A 353 -1.20 -15.27 9.89
N LEU A 354 -0.08 -15.70 9.30
CA LEU A 354 1.07 -14.84 9.05
C LEU A 354 0.74 -13.71 8.06
N ILE A 355 -0.01 -14.01 7.00
CA ILE A 355 -0.48 -12.99 6.05
C ILE A 355 -1.32 -11.93 6.79
N ILE A 356 -2.25 -12.36 7.67
CA ILE A 356 -3.05 -11.43 8.47
C ILE A 356 -2.16 -10.58 9.37
N LEU A 357 -1.27 -11.20 10.13
CA LEU A 357 -0.40 -10.51 11.08
C LEU A 357 0.50 -9.49 10.37
N VAL A 358 1.17 -9.92 9.29
CA VAL A 358 2.06 -9.05 8.51
C VAL A 358 1.29 -7.92 7.84
N SER A 359 0.10 -8.16 7.32
CA SER A 359 -0.71 -7.12 6.69
C SER A 359 -1.18 -6.07 7.70
N VAL A 360 -1.60 -6.48 8.90
CA VAL A 360 -2.06 -5.56 9.95
C VAL A 360 -0.90 -4.75 10.53
N LEU A 361 0.21 -5.42 10.89
CA LEU A 361 1.36 -4.75 11.51
C LEU A 361 2.24 -4.03 10.47
N GLY A 362 2.46 -4.65 9.32
CA GLY A 362 3.33 -4.14 8.26
C GLY A 362 2.77 -2.90 7.56
N SER A 363 1.48 -2.63 7.67
CA SER A 363 0.86 -1.41 7.12
C SER A 363 1.58 -0.13 7.59
N ALA A 364 2.11 -0.13 8.81
CA ALA A 364 2.91 0.97 9.33
C ALA A 364 4.23 1.22 8.55
N ALA A 365 4.72 0.21 7.81
CA ALA A 365 5.95 0.30 7.02
C ALA A 365 5.75 0.86 5.61
N THR A 366 4.52 1.19 5.21
CA THR A 366 4.20 1.53 3.82
C THR A 366 4.66 2.91 3.37
N ALA A 367 4.91 3.84 4.30
CA ALA A 367 5.34 5.22 4.05
C ALA A 367 4.49 6.02 3.04
N GLY A 368 3.30 5.58 2.71
CA GLY A 368 2.33 6.35 1.92
C GLY A 368 2.53 6.37 0.40
N THR A 369 3.70 6.06 -0.12
CA THR A 369 4.01 6.24 -1.55
C THR A 369 4.26 4.95 -2.34
N THR A 370 4.67 3.87 -1.67
CA THR A 370 4.99 2.57 -2.30
C THR A 370 4.55 1.39 -1.45
N GLY A 371 3.56 1.64 -0.63
CA GLY A 371 3.06 0.65 0.32
C GLY A 371 2.75 -0.70 -0.31
N ALA A 372 2.22 -0.71 -1.51
CA ALA A 372 1.89 -1.94 -2.21
C ALA A 372 3.10 -2.83 -2.50
N ILE A 373 4.20 -2.25 -3.00
CA ILE A 373 5.41 -3.02 -3.35
C ILE A 373 6.08 -3.54 -2.08
N VAL A 374 6.20 -2.68 -1.07
CA VAL A 374 6.77 -3.04 0.23
C VAL A 374 5.97 -4.16 0.87
N MET A 375 4.65 -4.01 0.93
CA MET A 375 3.77 -5.00 1.55
C MET A 375 3.70 -6.30 0.78
N LEU A 376 3.70 -6.25 -0.56
CA LEU A 376 3.76 -7.45 -1.39
C LEU A 376 5.06 -8.23 -1.12
N THR A 377 6.21 -7.54 -1.20
CA THR A 377 7.52 -8.17 -0.95
C THR A 377 7.61 -8.73 0.47
N LEU A 378 7.17 -7.96 1.47
CA LEU A 378 7.16 -8.38 2.87
C LEU A 378 6.27 -9.62 3.06
N THR A 379 5.06 -9.61 2.53
CA THR A 379 4.11 -10.71 2.69
C THR A 379 4.62 -11.98 2.01
N LEU A 380 5.06 -11.90 0.74
CA LEU A 380 5.59 -13.06 0.03
C LEU A 380 6.83 -13.64 0.72
N SER A 381 7.77 -12.79 1.14
CA SER A 381 8.98 -13.23 1.86
C SER A 381 8.62 -13.93 3.18
N THR A 382 7.66 -13.39 3.93
CA THR A 382 7.28 -13.95 5.24
C THR A 382 6.67 -15.35 5.12
N VAL A 383 5.89 -15.60 4.07
CA VAL A 383 5.28 -16.92 3.85
C VAL A 383 6.12 -17.84 2.95
N GLY A 384 7.31 -17.40 2.56
CA GLY A 384 8.26 -18.21 1.77
C GLY A 384 7.88 -18.40 0.31
N LEU A 385 7.14 -17.46 -0.27
CA LEU A 385 6.73 -17.50 -1.69
C LEU A 385 7.77 -16.87 -2.62
N PRO A 386 7.84 -17.32 -3.89
CA PRO A 386 8.75 -16.77 -4.89
C PRO A 386 8.52 -15.26 -5.12
N LEU A 387 9.59 -14.47 -5.04
CA LEU A 387 9.53 -13.03 -5.29
C LEU A 387 9.39 -12.67 -6.78
N ASP A 388 9.56 -13.64 -7.68
CA ASP A 388 9.33 -13.46 -9.11
C ASP A 388 7.86 -13.11 -9.41
N GLY A 389 6.93 -13.56 -8.56
CA GLY A 389 5.53 -13.15 -8.59
C GLY A 389 5.31 -11.65 -8.41
N VAL A 390 6.25 -10.93 -7.78
CA VAL A 390 6.20 -9.46 -7.65
C VAL A 390 6.24 -8.80 -9.03
N GLY A 391 7.14 -9.27 -9.92
CA GLY A 391 7.27 -8.71 -11.26
C GLY A 391 5.98 -8.82 -12.07
N LEU A 392 5.30 -9.96 -11.98
CA LEU A 392 4.03 -10.21 -12.69
C LEU A 392 2.93 -9.24 -12.22
N LEU A 393 2.81 -9.02 -10.91
CA LEU A 393 1.79 -8.15 -10.34
C LEU A 393 2.11 -6.66 -10.54
N LEU A 394 3.40 -6.29 -10.57
CA LEU A 394 3.81 -4.91 -10.85
C LEU A 394 3.46 -4.47 -12.27
N ALA A 395 3.36 -5.38 -13.21
CA ALA A 395 2.96 -5.06 -14.58
C ALA A 395 1.54 -4.49 -14.68
N ILE A 396 0.62 -4.94 -13.80
CA ILE A 396 -0.76 -4.47 -13.73
C ILE A 396 -0.98 -3.43 -12.63
N ASP A 397 0.06 -3.12 -11.86
CA ASP A 397 -0.01 -2.22 -10.69
C ASP A 397 -0.69 -0.87 -10.99
N PRO A 398 -0.39 -0.19 -12.11
CA PRO A 398 -1.02 1.09 -12.41
C PRO A 398 -2.56 1.06 -12.54
N ILE A 399 -3.11 -0.10 -12.91
CA ILE A 399 -4.56 -0.28 -13.02
C ILE A 399 -5.17 -0.54 -11.64
N ILE A 400 -4.56 -1.44 -10.88
CA ILE A 400 -5.08 -1.86 -9.58
C ILE A 400 -4.83 -0.82 -8.47
N ASP A 401 -3.82 0.03 -8.63
CA ASP A 401 -3.46 1.06 -7.66
C ASP A 401 -4.53 2.17 -7.55
N MET A 402 -5.26 2.43 -8.62
CA MET A 402 -6.38 3.40 -8.63
C MET A 402 -7.42 3.03 -7.56
N GLY A 403 -7.94 1.81 -7.60
CA GLY A 403 -8.93 1.32 -6.64
C GLY A 403 -8.39 1.18 -5.22
N ARG A 404 -7.16 0.70 -5.09
CA ARG A 404 -6.49 0.56 -3.78
C ARG A 404 -6.32 1.92 -3.10
N THR A 405 -5.88 2.93 -3.82
CA THR A 405 -5.69 4.27 -3.28
C THR A 405 -7.01 4.93 -2.91
N ALA A 406 -8.05 4.77 -3.73
CA ALA A 406 -9.39 5.27 -3.41
C ALA A 406 -9.92 4.69 -2.09
N LEU A 407 -9.74 3.38 -1.88
CA LEU A 407 -10.12 2.71 -0.63
C LEU A 407 -9.27 3.21 0.55
N ASN A 408 -7.95 3.35 0.38
CA ASN A 408 -7.06 3.85 1.43
C ASN A 408 -7.53 5.22 1.93
N VAL A 409 -7.77 6.15 1.01
CA VAL A 409 -8.20 7.53 1.31
C VAL A 409 -9.55 7.55 2.04
N ALA A 410 -10.51 6.76 1.58
CA ALA A 410 -11.80 6.62 2.27
C ALA A 410 -11.61 6.16 3.72
N GLY A 411 -10.81 5.13 3.94
CA GLY A 411 -10.53 4.61 5.28
C GLY A 411 -9.74 5.58 6.16
N GLN A 412 -8.86 6.39 5.57
CA GLN A 412 -8.10 7.44 6.28
C GLN A 412 -9.01 8.54 6.83
N ALA A 413 -10.10 8.85 6.14
CA ALA A 413 -11.12 9.78 6.62
C ALA A 413 -12.14 9.11 7.56
N LEU A 414 -12.45 7.82 7.35
CA LEU A 414 -13.40 7.05 8.17
C LEU A 414 -12.97 6.98 9.63
N VAL A 415 -11.73 6.57 9.86
CA VAL A 415 -11.28 6.26 11.23
C VAL A 415 -11.27 7.48 12.14
N PRO A 416 -10.78 8.67 11.73
CA PRO A 416 -10.89 9.87 12.55
C PRO A 416 -12.36 10.23 12.88
N ALA A 417 -13.29 10.06 11.95
CA ALA A 417 -14.71 10.31 12.20
C ALA A 417 -15.28 9.35 13.25
N ILE A 418 -14.96 8.04 13.16
CA ILE A 418 -15.40 7.04 14.15
C ILE A 418 -14.80 7.31 15.53
N VAL A 419 -13.53 7.60 15.61
CA VAL A 419 -12.86 7.91 16.88
C VAL A 419 -13.44 9.20 17.49
N SER A 420 -13.64 10.25 16.68
CA SER A 420 -14.25 11.51 17.15
C SER A 420 -15.66 11.29 17.68
N LYS A 421 -16.47 10.47 17.00
CA LYS A 421 -17.81 10.11 17.48
C LYS A 421 -17.78 9.41 18.84
N ARG A 422 -16.89 8.44 18.99
CA ARG A 422 -16.74 7.67 20.24
C ARG A 422 -16.17 8.47 21.40
N GLU A 423 -15.37 9.49 21.10
CA GLU A 423 -14.80 10.41 22.08
C GLU A 423 -15.74 11.60 22.41
N GLY A 424 -16.90 11.72 21.71
CA GLY A 424 -17.83 12.81 21.91
C GLY A 424 -17.33 14.17 21.43
N ILE A 425 -16.33 14.18 20.53
CA ILE A 425 -15.74 15.41 19.96
C ILE A 425 -16.15 15.64 18.51
N LEU A 426 -16.99 14.78 17.91
CA LEU A 426 -17.45 14.95 16.55
C LEU A 426 -18.48 16.08 16.47
N ASN A 427 -18.33 16.98 15.50
CA ASN A 427 -19.37 17.94 15.17
C ASN A 427 -20.41 17.29 14.28
N GLU A 428 -21.52 16.83 14.90
CA GLU A 428 -22.60 16.12 14.19
C GLU A 428 -23.41 17.04 13.29
N GLN A 429 -23.44 18.35 13.52
CA GLN A 429 -24.12 19.30 12.64
C GLN A 429 -23.37 19.38 11.30
N LEU A 430 -22.05 19.51 11.31
CA LEU A 430 -21.23 19.44 10.10
C LEU A 430 -21.33 18.08 9.40
N TYR A 431 -21.27 16.98 10.17
CA TYR A 431 -21.40 15.63 9.62
C TYR A 431 -22.69 15.44 8.84
N ASN A 432 -23.82 15.96 9.36
CA ASN A 432 -25.15 15.79 8.78
C ASN A 432 -25.54 16.91 7.81
N ALA A 433 -24.75 17.97 7.68
CA ALA A 433 -25.03 19.10 6.79
C ALA A 433 -25.08 18.67 5.31
N PRO A 434 -25.88 19.31 4.47
CA PRO A 434 -25.87 19.06 3.03
C PRO A 434 -24.55 19.50 2.40
N ARG A 435 -24.17 18.87 1.29
CA ARG A 435 -22.97 19.21 0.52
C ARG A 435 -23.36 20.13 -0.62
N GLY A 436 -22.55 21.17 -0.86
CA GLY A 436 -22.68 22.06 -2.02
C GLY A 436 -22.26 21.38 -3.33
N ALA A 437 -22.34 22.12 -4.42
CA ALA A 437 -21.94 21.65 -5.76
C ALA A 437 -20.44 21.31 -5.86
N ASP A 438 -19.61 21.90 -5.00
CA ASP A 438 -18.18 21.62 -4.85
C ASP A 438 -17.88 20.34 -4.02
N GLY A 439 -18.93 19.71 -3.48
CA GLY A 439 -18.81 18.52 -2.62
C GLY A 439 -18.44 18.81 -1.17
N PHE A 440 -18.45 20.08 -0.74
CA PHE A 440 -18.14 20.48 0.63
C PHE A 440 -19.37 21.06 1.36
N VAL A 441 -19.29 21.05 2.69
CA VAL A 441 -20.22 21.78 3.54
C VAL A 441 -20.00 23.29 3.36
N ASP A 442 -21.08 24.08 3.45
CA ASP A 442 -21.04 25.53 3.32
C ASP A 442 -20.04 26.18 4.29
N GLN A 443 -19.26 27.16 3.80
CA GLN A 443 -18.23 27.82 4.58
C GLN A 443 -18.80 28.54 5.80
N ALA A 444 -19.99 29.14 5.69
CA ALA A 444 -20.64 29.81 6.80
C ALA A 444 -20.96 28.88 7.97
N LEU A 445 -21.32 27.60 7.67
CA LEU A 445 -21.53 26.58 8.70
C LEU A 445 -20.21 26.16 9.36
N MET A 446 -19.11 26.12 8.59
CA MET A 446 -17.79 25.86 9.12
C MET A 446 -17.34 26.96 10.09
N ASP A 447 -17.49 28.22 9.70
CA ASP A 447 -17.09 29.36 10.50
C ASP A 447 -17.91 29.45 11.81
N ALA A 448 -19.21 29.15 11.75
CA ALA A 448 -20.07 29.05 12.92
C ALA A 448 -19.62 27.94 13.88
N ALA A 449 -19.26 26.76 13.32
CA ALA A 449 -18.81 25.61 14.10
C ALA A 449 -17.45 25.85 14.82
N HIS A 450 -16.62 26.73 14.30
CA HIS A 450 -15.34 27.11 14.93
C HIS A 450 -15.47 28.17 16.01
N THR A 451 -16.60 28.90 16.04
CA THR A 451 -16.88 29.92 17.07
C THR A 451 -17.58 29.37 18.31
N GLU A 452 -18.20 28.20 18.24
CA GLU A 452 -18.78 27.52 19.40
C GLU A 452 -17.69 26.81 20.20
N PRO A 453 -17.60 27.03 21.55
CA PRO A 453 -16.63 26.30 22.37
C PRO A 453 -16.97 24.80 22.37
N VAL A 454 -15.99 23.95 22.08
CA VAL A 454 -16.09 22.49 22.18
C VAL A 454 -16.61 22.13 23.56
N PRO A 455 -17.75 21.41 23.72
CA PRO A 455 -18.25 21.01 25.04
C PRO A 455 -17.16 20.21 25.77
N SER A 456 -16.68 20.73 26.89
CA SER A 456 -15.73 20.00 27.71
C SER A 456 -16.42 18.78 28.30
N ALA A 457 -15.77 17.61 28.25
CA ALA A 457 -16.24 16.35 28.80
C ALA A 457 -16.47 16.38 30.33
N ALA A 458 -16.33 17.56 30.98
CA ALA A 458 -16.49 17.76 32.39
C ALA A 458 -17.92 18.15 32.83
N SER A 459 -18.87 18.36 31.91
CA SER A 459 -20.23 18.85 32.29
C SER A 459 -21.32 17.76 32.30
N GLN A 460 -20.97 16.49 32.24
CA GLN A 460 -21.92 15.39 32.52
C GLN A 460 -21.60 14.75 33.89
N GLN A 461 -21.73 15.49 34.95
CA GLN A 461 -22.00 14.89 36.27
C GLN A 461 -23.48 14.46 36.26
N PRO A 462 -23.82 13.22 36.65
CA PRO A 462 -25.19 12.85 36.91
C PRO A 462 -25.65 13.64 38.15
N THR A 463 -26.64 14.51 37.97
CA THR A 463 -27.44 15.02 39.10
C THR A 463 -28.12 13.83 39.74
N GLY A 464 -27.57 13.41 40.90
CA GLY A 464 -28.20 12.43 41.76
C GLY A 464 -29.49 12.99 42.37
N ALA A 465 -30.50 12.18 42.35
CA ALA A 465 -31.58 12.09 43.33
C ALA A 465 -31.95 10.62 43.47
#